data_9abf279cb4d85c70ae0ce0fcf3f14b32
#
_entry.id   9abf279cb4d85c70ae0ce0fcf3f14b32
#
_cell.length_a   1.000
_cell.length_b   1.000
_cell.length_c   1.000
_cell.angle_alpha   90.00
_cell.angle_beta   90.00
_cell.angle_gamma   90.00
#
_symmetry.space_group_name_H-M   'P 1'
#
loop_
_entity.id
_entity.type
_entity.pdbx_description
1 polymer ?
#
loop_
_entity_poly.entity_id
_entity_poly.type
_entity_poly.pdbx_seq_one_letter_code
_entity_poly.pdbx_strand_id
1 'polypeptide(L)'
;MGVTPVMLSRAALCVLLLGFALPGPARAGQSEAQRAERWSDLRHAIFGDRVVEDAGDRVAIDAPGRAEDAAIVPVAIRVTDTLAPDIRGIYLVIDDNPSPLAAHFLFGPLGDTREIATRVRIDDYTYLHAIAETVDGRLYATARFIKASGGCSAPASKDQALALQRLGKMKITFRERPEPDLPIDAKLLISHPNNSGLQRDQLTQYFIPADFMQTLEVTYNGQSIFRLESDIAISEDPSFDFRFRPPRSASLGEIKVEILDSSQRHFSHSWPIPAATQM
;
A
#
# COMPACT_ATOMS: atom_id res chain seq x y z
N MET A 1 -64.98 -60.14 43.53
CA MET A 1 -64.15 -59.15 44.15
C MET A 1 -63.10 -58.70 43.14
N GLY A 2 -63.42 -57.67 42.44
CA GLY A 2 -62.56 -57.18 41.37
C GLY A 2 -61.89 -55.88 41.80
N VAL A 3 -60.60 -55.81 41.65
CA VAL A 3 -59.81 -54.60 41.89
C VAL A 3 -59.37 -54.06 40.54
N THR A 4 -59.85 -52.87 40.20
CA THR A 4 -59.47 -52.11 38.99
C THR A 4 -58.22 -51.31 39.28
N PRO A 5 -57.18 -51.29 38.40
CA PRO A 5 -56.03 -50.38 38.53
C PRO A 5 -56.33 -49.04 37.89
N VAL A 6 -56.04 -47.96 38.62
CA VAL A 6 -56.07 -46.58 38.21
C VAL A 6 -54.85 -46.28 37.32
N MET A 7 -55.06 -45.87 36.07
CA MET A 7 -54.03 -45.33 35.17
C MET A 7 -53.74 -43.86 35.52
N LEU A 8 -52.54 -43.58 36.02
CA LEU A 8 -52.07 -42.20 36.13
C LEU A 8 -51.46 -41.77 34.75
N SER A 9 -52.13 -40.80 34.12
CA SER A 9 -51.63 -40.11 32.95
C SER A 9 -50.52 -39.14 33.30
N ARG A 10 -49.29 -39.37 32.79
CA ARG A 10 -48.16 -38.45 32.89
C ARG A 10 -48.27 -37.45 31.74
N ALA A 11 -48.73 -36.25 32.01
CA ALA A 11 -48.64 -35.14 31.09
C ALA A 11 -47.19 -34.63 31.07
N ALA A 12 -46.51 -34.84 29.92
CA ALA A 12 -45.16 -34.30 29.70
C ALA A 12 -45.28 -32.82 29.32
N LEU A 13 -44.84 -31.93 30.19
CA LEU A 13 -44.74 -30.49 29.93
C LEU A 13 -43.48 -30.20 29.12
N CYS A 14 -43.63 -30.03 27.79
CA CYS A 14 -42.55 -29.54 26.95
C CYS A 14 -42.36 -28.04 27.16
N VAL A 15 -41.38 -27.63 27.94
CA VAL A 15 -40.95 -26.23 28.03
C VAL A 15 -40.12 -25.90 26.78
N LEU A 16 -40.70 -25.17 25.83
CA LEU A 16 -40.00 -24.57 24.70
C LEU A 16 -39.12 -23.44 25.23
N LEU A 17 -37.81 -23.69 25.40
CA LEU A 17 -36.83 -22.64 25.61
C LEU A 17 -36.61 -21.89 24.28
N LEU A 18 -37.38 -20.80 24.07
CA LEU A 18 -37.01 -19.80 23.06
C LEU A 18 -35.70 -19.14 23.49
N GLY A 19 -34.60 -19.60 22.91
CA GLY A 19 -33.28 -18.94 23.00
C GLY A 19 -33.35 -17.57 22.33
N PHE A 20 -33.51 -16.49 23.10
CA PHE A 20 -33.27 -15.14 22.63
C PHE A 20 -31.76 -15.05 22.29
N ALA A 21 -31.42 -15.18 21.01
CA ALA A 21 -30.09 -14.78 20.50
C ALA A 21 -30.00 -13.26 20.66
N LEU A 22 -29.33 -12.80 21.72
CA LEU A 22 -28.94 -11.40 21.84
C LEU A 22 -28.05 -11.07 20.65
N PRO A 23 -28.39 -10.07 19.83
CA PRO A 23 -27.45 -9.60 18.80
C PRO A 23 -26.16 -9.18 19.51
N GLY A 24 -25.04 -9.81 19.16
CA GLY A 24 -23.73 -9.38 19.63
C GLY A 24 -23.55 -7.89 19.31
N PRO A 25 -22.74 -7.14 20.08
CA PRO A 25 -22.52 -5.73 19.82
C PRO A 25 -21.97 -5.60 18.38
N ALA A 26 -22.77 -4.97 17.52
CA ALA A 26 -22.29 -4.53 16.23
C ALA A 26 -21.04 -3.67 16.52
N ARG A 27 -19.90 -3.99 15.91
CA ARG A 27 -18.69 -3.17 16.01
C ARG A 27 -19.07 -1.79 15.47
N ALA A 28 -19.36 -0.85 16.38
CA ALA A 28 -19.55 0.54 16.01
C ALA A 28 -18.22 0.99 15.40
N GLY A 29 -18.28 1.47 14.15
CA GLY A 29 -17.09 2.05 13.51
C GLY A 29 -16.54 3.17 14.38
N GLN A 30 -15.23 3.41 14.30
CA GLN A 30 -14.57 4.49 15.04
C GLN A 30 -15.25 5.83 14.78
N SER A 31 -15.40 6.64 15.83
CA SER A 31 -15.89 8.02 15.71
C SER A 31 -14.82 8.91 15.07
N GLU A 32 -15.23 10.05 14.49
CA GLU A 32 -14.30 11.04 13.95
C GLU A 32 -13.31 11.58 15.01
N ALA A 33 -13.75 11.67 16.26
CA ALA A 33 -12.86 12.08 17.37
C ALA A 33 -11.74 11.04 17.61
N GLN A 34 -12.07 9.74 17.60
CA GLN A 34 -11.09 8.66 17.74
C GLN A 34 -10.11 8.63 16.56
N ARG A 35 -10.59 8.88 15.33
CA ARG A 35 -9.72 8.97 14.15
C ARG A 35 -8.78 10.16 14.23
N ALA A 36 -9.27 11.33 14.67
CA ALA A 36 -8.45 12.50 14.84
C ALA A 36 -7.37 12.33 15.92
N GLU A 37 -7.69 11.66 17.03
CA GLU A 37 -6.75 11.28 18.07
C GLU A 37 -5.69 10.32 17.50
N ARG A 38 -6.11 9.27 16.81
CA ARG A 38 -5.23 8.29 16.13
C ARG A 38 -4.24 8.99 15.20
N TRP A 39 -4.74 9.88 14.32
CA TRP A 39 -3.87 10.64 13.44
C TRP A 39 -2.89 11.55 14.20
N SER A 40 -3.33 12.19 15.30
CA SER A 40 -2.46 13.01 16.13
C SER A 40 -1.29 12.20 16.70
N ASP A 41 -1.56 10.99 17.19
CA ASP A 41 -0.55 10.10 17.76
C ASP A 41 0.43 9.62 16.68
N LEU A 42 -0.09 9.20 15.52
CA LEU A 42 0.74 8.74 14.39
C LEU A 42 1.62 9.87 13.86
N ARG A 43 1.06 11.07 13.72
CA ARG A 43 1.81 12.25 13.29
C ARG A 43 2.96 12.55 14.24
N HIS A 44 2.72 12.50 15.56
CA HIS A 44 3.77 12.70 16.55
C HIS A 44 4.82 11.57 16.52
N ALA A 45 4.40 10.32 16.37
CA ALA A 45 5.30 9.17 16.30
C ALA A 45 6.21 9.22 15.06
N ILE A 46 5.70 9.67 13.91
CA ILE A 46 6.45 9.68 12.64
C ILE A 46 7.28 10.96 12.48
N PHE A 47 6.73 12.11 12.84
CA PHE A 47 7.33 13.43 12.56
C PHE A 47 7.82 14.18 13.80
N GLY A 48 7.57 13.66 15.01
CA GLY A 48 7.88 14.34 16.27
C GLY A 48 7.08 15.64 16.40
N ASP A 49 7.75 16.69 16.84
CA ASP A 49 7.17 18.03 17.04
C ASP A 49 7.12 18.87 15.75
N ARG A 50 7.46 18.31 14.61
CA ARG A 50 7.40 19.03 13.33
C ARG A 50 5.95 19.38 13.00
N VAL A 51 5.74 20.62 12.55
CA VAL A 51 4.43 21.09 12.12
C VAL A 51 4.07 20.43 10.79
N VAL A 52 2.90 19.78 10.75
CA VAL A 52 2.30 19.24 9.52
C VAL A 52 1.14 20.18 9.15
N GLU A 53 1.32 20.91 8.06
CA GLU A 53 0.35 21.87 7.53
C GLU A 53 -0.68 21.15 6.63
N ASP A 54 -1.88 21.69 6.53
CA ASP A 54 -2.85 21.26 5.53
C ASP A 54 -2.31 21.61 4.12
N ALA A 55 -2.28 20.61 3.25
CA ALA A 55 -1.83 20.81 1.89
C ALA A 55 -2.83 21.62 1.03
N GLY A 56 -4.10 21.67 1.44
CA GLY A 56 -5.17 22.22 0.59
C GLY A 56 -5.26 21.46 -0.72
N ASP A 57 -5.27 22.18 -1.83
CA ASP A 57 -5.27 21.63 -3.20
C ASP A 57 -3.87 21.34 -3.77
N ARG A 58 -2.80 21.65 -3.01
CA ARG A 58 -1.40 21.46 -3.47
C ARG A 58 -0.97 20.01 -3.56
N VAL A 59 -1.56 19.14 -2.75
CA VAL A 59 -1.34 17.68 -2.76
C VAL A 59 -2.69 16.99 -2.80
N ALA A 60 -2.86 16.02 -3.70
CA ALA A 60 -4.09 15.25 -3.83
C ALA A 60 -3.81 13.74 -3.80
N ILE A 61 -4.75 13.00 -3.21
CA ILE A 61 -4.78 11.53 -3.25
C ILE A 61 -5.89 11.10 -4.21
N ASP A 62 -5.52 10.36 -5.24
CA ASP A 62 -6.45 9.64 -6.11
C ASP A 62 -6.49 8.17 -5.67
N ALA A 63 -7.59 7.79 -5.04
CA ALA A 63 -7.84 6.44 -4.56
C ALA A 63 -9.36 6.20 -4.47
N PRO A 64 -9.87 4.96 -4.58
CA PRO A 64 -11.29 4.69 -4.48
C PRO A 64 -11.81 4.97 -3.05
N GLY A 65 -12.97 5.61 -2.92
CA GLY A 65 -13.61 5.81 -1.61
C GLY A 65 -14.11 4.51 -0.98
N ARG A 66 -14.27 3.45 -1.79
CA ARG A 66 -14.50 2.05 -1.39
C ARG A 66 -13.65 1.14 -2.28
N ALA A 67 -12.80 0.33 -1.66
CA ALA A 67 -12.00 -0.64 -2.38
C ALA A 67 -12.85 -1.85 -2.80
N GLU A 68 -12.66 -2.33 -4.02
CA GLU A 68 -13.19 -3.61 -4.48
C GLU A 68 -12.41 -4.78 -3.87
N ASP A 69 -11.08 -4.61 -3.77
CA ASP A 69 -10.16 -5.53 -3.10
C ASP A 69 -9.28 -4.74 -2.14
N ALA A 70 -9.41 -5.03 -0.85
CA ALA A 70 -8.65 -4.36 0.20
C ALA A 70 -7.15 -4.72 0.19
N ALA A 71 -6.76 -5.81 -0.46
CA ALA A 71 -5.36 -6.22 -0.60
C ALA A 71 -4.64 -5.51 -1.76
N ILE A 72 -5.38 -4.86 -2.68
CA ILE A 72 -4.81 -4.27 -3.91
C ILE A 72 -5.48 -2.92 -4.20
N VAL A 73 -5.41 -1.99 -3.26
CA VAL A 73 -6.01 -0.66 -3.39
C VAL A 73 -5.07 0.25 -4.19
N PRO A 74 -5.48 0.74 -5.37
CA PRO A 74 -4.68 1.68 -6.14
C PRO A 74 -4.66 3.05 -5.47
N VAL A 75 -3.47 3.65 -5.41
CA VAL A 75 -3.23 4.97 -4.84
C VAL A 75 -2.29 5.74 -5.76
N ALA A 76 -2.70 6.93 -6.20
CA ALA A 76 -1.82 7.90 -6.83
C ALA A 76 -1.80 9.19 -6.01
N ILE A 77 -0.61 9.74 -5.83
CA ILE A 77 -0.40 11.01 -5.15
C ILE A 77 0.01 12.02 -6.20
N ARG A 78 -0.71 13.14 -6.26
CA ARG A 78 -0.44 14.25 -7.19
C ARG A 78 -0.05 15.50 -6.44
N VAL A 79 0.97 16.17 -6.95
CA VAL A 79 1.48 17.44 -6.42
C VAL A 79 1.36 18.50 -7.52
N THR A 80 0.91 19.69 -7.16
CA THR A 80 0.80 20.80 -8.12
C THR A 80 2.16 21.23 -8.70
N ASP A 81 2.16 21.78 -9.89
CA ASP A 81 3.38 22.30 -10.56
C ASP A 81 4.12 23.35 -9.74
N THR A 82 3.40 24.09 -8.89
CA THR A 82 3.98 25.13 -8.05
C THR A 82 4.72 24.58 -6.83
N LEU A 83 4.30 23.42 -6.29
CA LEU A 83 4.93 22.78 -5.14
C LEU A 83 5.94 21.70 -5.54
N ALA A 84 5.72 21.03 -6.66
CA ALA A 84 6.53 19.90 -7.12
C ALA A 84 8.05 20.15 -7.13
N PRO A 85 8.57 21.33 -7.57
CA PRO A 85 10.02 21.57 -7.57
C PRO A 85 10.67 21.55 -6.19
N ASP A 86 9.88 21.81 -5.15
CA ASP A 86 10.36 21.91 -3.77
C ASP A 86 10.23 20.56 -3.02
N ILE A 87 9.61 19.55 -3.60
CA ILE A 87 9.39 18.25 -2.96
C ILE A 87 10.67 17.42 -2.92
N ARG A 88 11.05 17.01 -1.72
CA ARG A 88 12.10 16.04 -1.44
C ARG A 88 11.58 14.62 -1.30
N GLY A 89 10.39 14.45 -0.69
CA GLY A 89 9.82 13.14 -0.45
C GLY A 89 8.33 13.17 -0.16
N ILE A 90 7.73 11.98 -0.21
CA ILE A 90 6.31 11.76 0.09
C ILE A 90 6.18 10.56 1.02
N TYR A 91 5.55 10.76 2.17
CA TYR A 91 5.14 9.69 3.07
C TYR A 91 3.70 9.27 2.76
N LEU A 92 3.44 7.98 2.83
CA LEU A 92 2.11 7.39 2.74
C LEU A 92 1.80 6.69 4.05
N VAL A 93 0.79 7.18 4.78
CA VAL A 93 0.39 6.68 6.10
C VAL A 93 -1.05 6.19 6.03
N ILE A 94 -1.33 5.01 6.56
CA ILE A 94 -2.65 4.38 6.63
C ILE A 94 -2.97 4.14 8.09
N ASP A 95 -3.86 4.95 8.67
CA ASP A 95 -4.00 5.08 10.13
C ASP A 95 -4.27 3.75 10.85
N ASP A 96 -5.18 2.94 10.34
CA ASP A 96 -5.62 1.72 11.00
C ASP A 96 -4.94 0.44 10.47
N ASN A 97 -3.88 0.58 9.67
CA ASN A 97 -3.06 -0.56 9.30
C ASN A 97 -2.16 -1.01 10.47
N PRO A 98 -1.83 -2.31 10.57
CA PRO A 98 -0.89 -2.85 11.58
C PRO A 98 0.48 -2.18 11.55
N SER A 99 0.94 -1.77 10.37
CA SER A 99 2.08 -0.88 10.15
C SER A 99 1.60 0.36 9.40
N PRO A 100 1.35 1.48 10.12
CA PRO A 100 0.75 2.65 9.51
C PRO A 100 1.60 3.36 8.47
N LEU A 101 2.92 3.45 8.65
CA LEU A 101 3.82 4.03 7.64
C LEU A 101 4.03 3.03 6.50
N ALA A 102 3.18 3.12 5.47
CA ALA A 102 3.16 2.20 4.35
C ALA A 102 4.36 2.36 3.41
N ALA A 103 4.76 3.61 3.16
CA ALA A 103 5.82 3.95 2.22
C ALA A 103 6.40 5.35 2.49
N HIS A 104 7.70 5.49 2.21
CA HIS A 104 8.38 6.79 2.13
C HIS A 104 9.14 6.85 0.81
N PHE A 105 8.66 7.67 -0.11
CA PHE A 105 9.31 7.96 -1.39
C PHE A 105 10.26 9.14 -1.21
N LEU A 106 11.51 8.96 -1.56
CA LEU A 106 12.54 9.99 -1.60
C LEU A 106 12.93 10.24 -3.05
N PHE A 107 12.69 11.45 -3.56
CA PHE A 107 12.98 11.76 -4.95
C PHE A 107 14.43 12.18 -5.13
N GLY A 108 15.06 11.59 -6.15
CA GLY A 108 16.37 11.98 -6.61
C GLY A 108 16.31 13.15 -7.62
N PRO A 109 17.47 13.61 -8.08
CA PRO A 109 17.56 14.78 -8.97
C PRO A 109 16.87 14.59 -10.33
N LEU A 110 16.62 13.35 -10.74
CA LEU A 110 15.93 13.05 -12.00
C LEU A 110 14.45 12.75 -11.82
N GLY A 111 13.97 12.56 -10.60
CA GLY A 111 12.58 12.26 -10.31
C GLY A 111 11.65 13.43 -10.56
N ASP A 112 10.51 13.17 -11.20
CA ASP A 112 9.43 14.13 -11.30
C ASP A 112 8.45 13.89 -10.14
N THR A 113 8.35 14.85 -9.25
CA THR A 113 7.58 14.74 -7.99
C THR A 113 6.08 15.00 -8.16
N ARG A 114 5.62 15.30 -9.41
CA ARG A 114 4.22 15.64 -9.67
C ARG A 114 3.26 14.49 -9.47
N GLU A 115 3.72 13.27 -9.74
CA GLU A 115 2.88 12.08 -9.56
C GLU A 115 3.73 10.87 -9.22
N ILE A 116 3.27 10.10 -8.24
CA ILE A 116 3.75 8.74 -7.93
C ILE A 116 2.54 7.88 -7.62
N ALA A 117 2.48 6.68 -8.18
CA ALA A 117 1.38 5.76 -7.91
C ALA A 117 1.88 4.36 -7.57
N THR A 118 1.14 3.70 -6.68
CA THR A 118 1.39 2.33 -6.23
C THR A 118 0.07 1.66 -5.83
N ARG A 119 0.17 0.46 -5.25
CA ARG A 119 -0.97 -0.27 -4.67
C ARG A 119 -0.65 -0.66 -3.24
N VAL A 120 -1.63 -0.50 -2.35
CA VAL A 120 -1.48 -0.78 -0.93
C VAL A 120 -2.53 -1.75 -0.42
N ARG A 121 -2.22 -2.40 0.71
CA ARG A 121 -3.17 -3.16 1.53
C ARG A 121 -3.80 -2.24 2.54
N ILE A 122 -5.10 -2.35 2.74
CA ILE A 122 -5.84 -1.58 3.75
C ILE A 122 -6.59 -2.57 4.65
N ASP A 123 -6.36 -2.49 5.96
CA ASP A 123 -6.87 -3.49 6.90
C ASP A 123 -8.26 -3.16 7.43
N ASP A 124 -8.59 -1.90 7.63
CA ASP A 124 -9.90 -1.45 8.10
C ASP A 124 -10.31 -0.11 7.44
N TYR A 125 -11.54 0.33 7.68
CA TYR A 125 -12.08 1.61 7.28
C TYR A 125 -11.25 2.73 7.90
N THR A 126 -10.46 3.45 7.10
CA THR A 126 -9.36 4.27 7.57
C THR A 126 -9.16 5.53 6.76
N TYR A 127 -8.45 6.50 7.33
CA TYR A 127 -7.82 7.55 6.54
C TYR A 127 -6.48 7.06 5.99
N LEU A 128 -6.25 7.42 4.73
CA LEU A 128 -4.96 7.35 4.07
C LEU A 128 -4.46 8.77 3.90
N HIS A 129 -3.28 9.05 4.46
CA HIS A 129 -2.62 10.35 4.40
C HIS A 129 -1.46 10.31 3.43
N ALA A 130 -1.34 11.35 2.59
CA ALA A 130 -0.13 11.66 1.85
C ALA A 130 0.50 12.91 2.43
N ILE A 131 1.76 12.81 2.85
CA ILE A 131 2.50 13.93 3.45
C ILE A 131 3.68 14.24 2.55
N ALA A 132 3.63 15.38 1.87
CA ALA A 132 4.71 15.88 1.06
C ALA A 132 5.71 16.67 1.93
N GLU A 133 6.99 16.25 1.87
CA GLU A 133 8.10 16.92 2.52
C GLU A 133 8.88 17.74 1.50
N THR A 134 9.11 19.02 1.81
CA THR A 134 9.90 19.92 0.99
C THR A 134 11.38 19.87 1.35
N VAL A 135 12.24 20.38 0.46
CA VAL A 135 13.69 20.44 0.68
C VAL A 135 14.08 21.32 1.88
N ASP A 136 13.26 22.30 2.24
CA ASP A 136 13.42 23.13 3.44
C ASP A 136 12.82 22.49 4.70
N GLY A 137 12.27 21.29 4.59
CA GLY A 137 11.78 20.49 5.70
C GLY A 137 10.34 20.78 6.13
N ARG A 138 9.54 21.55 5.37
CA ARG A 138 8.10 21.71 5.65
C ARG A 138 7.33 20.47 5.26
N LEU A 139 6.22 20.21 5.97
CA LEU A 139 5.36 19.04 5.75
C LEU A 139 3.95 19.50 5.39
N TYR A 140 3.43 19.01 4.27
CA TYR A 140 2.09 19.29 3.78
C TYR A 140 1.29 18.00 3.65
N ALA A 141 0.21 17.87 4.42
CA ALA A 141 -0.61 16.67 4.45
C ALA A 141 -1.97 16.87 3.79
N THR A 142 -2.41 15.86 3.09
CA THR A 142 -3.80 15.65 2.68
C THR A 142 -4.26 14.26 3.08
N ALA A 143 -5.57 14.05 3.22
CA ALA A 143 -6.13 12.77 3.64
C ALA A 143 -7.33 12.36 2.78
N ARG A 144 -7.51 11.04 2.64
CA ARG A 144 -8.67 10.45 1.98
C ARG A 144 -9.21 9.28 2.80
N PHE A 145 -10.49 9.30 3.11
CA PHE A 145 -11.16 8.18 3.78
C PHE A 145 -11.46 7.06 2.79
N ILE A 146 -11.05 5.83 3.12
CA ILE A 146 -11.23 4.64 2.30
C ILE A 146 -11.97 3.58 3.10
N LYS A 147 -13.01 3.02 2.49
CA LYS A 147 -13.77 1.88 3.03
C LYS A 147 -13.20 0.59 2.44
N ALA A 148 -12.37 -0.09 3.23
CA ALA A 148 -11.76 -1.37 2.92
C ALA A 148 -11.66 -2.20 4.20
N SER A 149 -11.50 -3.51 4.13
CA SER A 149 -11.35 -4.35 5.32
C SER A 149 -10.61 -5.63 4.99
N GLY A 150 -9.68 -6.03 5.90
CA GLY A 150 -8.98 -7.31 5.86
C GLY A 150 -7.87 -7.43 4.81
N GLY A 151 -7.41 -6.32 4.22
CA GLY A 151 -6.41 -6.37 3.16
C GLY A 151 -5.05 -6.92 3.62
N CYS A 152 -4.68 -6.68 4.87
CA CYS A 152 -3.41 -7.18 5.42
C CYS A 152 -3.43 -8.68 5.73
N SER A 153 -4.61 -9.24 6.01
CA SER A 153 -4.82 -10.67 6.28
C SER A 153 -5.39 -11.45 5.08
N ALA A 154 -5.70 -10.76 3.98
CA ALA A 154 -6.23 -11.39 2.77
C ALA A 154 -5.27 -12.47 2.26
N PRO A 155 -5.75 -13.66 1.86
CA PRO A 155 -4.92 -14.70 1.28
C PRO A 155 -4.13 -14.18 0.08
N ALA A 156 -2.93 -14.72 -0.13
CA ALA A 156 -2.18 -14.45 -1.37
C ALA A 156 -3.02 -14.86 -2.59
N SER A 157 -3.06 -14.04 -3.62
CA SER A 157 -3.86 -14.28 -4.82
C SER A 157 -3.32 -15.42 -5.68
N LYS A 158 -2.10 -15.89 -5.42
CA LYS A 158 -1.36 -16.86 -6.23
C LYS A 158 -0.83 -18.02 -5.40
N ASP A 159 -0.63 -19.14 -6.07
CA ASP A 159 0.12 -20.26 -5.55
C ASP A 159 1.51 -19.79 -5.08
N GLN A 160 1.83 -20.02 -3.82
CA GLN A 160 3.11 -19.60 -3.21
C GLN A 160 4.32 -20.20 -3.95
N ALA A 161 4.23 -21.43 -4.43
CA ALA A 161 5.31 -22.06 -5.17
C ALA A 161 5.57 -21.34 -6.50
N LEU A 162 4.53 -20.91 -7.20
CA LEU A 162 4.65 -20.11 -8.42
C LEU A 162 5.14 -18.69 -8.12
N ALA A 163 4.74 -18.10 -7.00
CA ALA A 163 5.23 -16.79 -6.58
C ALA A 163 6.75 -16.81 -6.30
N LEU A 164 7.24 -17.86 -5.61
CA LEU A 164 8.66 -18.04 -5.35
C LEU A 164 9.49 -18.27 -6.63
N GLN A 165 8.98 -18.97 -7.62
CA GLN A 165 9.67 -19.17 -8.92
C GLN A 165 9.85 -17.86 -9.70
N ARG A 166 9.04 -16.85 -9.42
CA ARG A 166 9.09 -15.54 -10.08
C ARG A 166 9.68 -14.45 -9.21
N LEU A 167 10.04 -14.79 -7.97
CA LEU A 167 10.55 -13.85 -6.99
C LEU A 167 11.71 -13.02 -7.57
N GLY A 168 11.62 -11.71 -7.40
CA GLY A 168 12.61 -10.75 -7.88
C GLY A 168 12.61 -10.51 -9.39
N LYS A 169 11.73 -11.16 -10.18
CA LYS A 169 11.55 -10.79 -11.59
C LYS A 169 10.92 -9.41 -11.69
N MET A 170 11.46 -8.60 -12.58
CA MET A 170 11.01 -7.22 -12.78
C MET A 170 10.72 -6.97 -14.25
N LYS A 171 9.82 -6.03 -14.49
CA LYS A 171 9.51 -5.53 -15.83
C LYS A 171 9.30 -4.03 -15.76
N ILE A 172 9.92 -3.29 -16.68
CA ILE A 172 9.62 -1.88 -16.90
C ILE A 172 8.88 -1.71 -18.23
N THR A 173 7.92 -0.80 -18.25
CA THR A 173 7.20 -0.37 -19.45
C THR A 173 7.11 1.14 -19.47
N PHE A 174 7.08 1.71 -20.66
CA PHE A 174 6.92 3.15 -20.86
C PHE A 174 5.54 3.41 -21.45
N ARG A 175 4.86 4.46 -20.98
CA ARG A 175 3.53 4.82 -21.48
C ARG A 175 3.60 5.24 -22.94
N GLU A 176 4.63 6.01 -23.28
CA GLU A 176 4.97 6.44 -24.62
C GLU A 176 6.39 6.04 -24.94
N ARG A 177 6.77 6.08 -26.22
CA ARG A 177 8.15 5.83 -26.61
C ARG A 177 9.05 6.91 -26.02
N PRO A 178 10.09 6.52 -25.26
CA PRO A 178 11.03 7.48 -24.69
C PRO A 178 11.72 8.31 -25.78
N GLU A 179 11.75 9.62 -25.57
CA GLU A 179 12.45 10.57 -26.43
C GLU A 179 13.50 11.32 -25.62
N PRO A 180 14.66 11.67 -26.23
CA PRO A 180 15.66 12.51 -25.58
C PRO A 180 15.05 13.85 -25.11
N ASP A 181 15.51 14.37 -24.00
CA ASP A 181 15.15 15.68 -23.44
C ASP A 181 13.69 15.84 -22.97
N LEU A 182 12.82 14.84 -23.20
CA LEU A 182 11.44 14.84 -22.70
C LEU A 182 11.30 14.03 -21.41
N PRO A 183 10.32 14.35 -20.57
CA PRO A 183 9.96 13.51 -19.42
C PRO A 183 9.51 12.14 -19.88
N ILE A 184 9.90 11.11 -19.15
CA ILE A 184 9.57 9.71 -19.43
C ILE A 184 8.62 9.20 -18.36
N ASP A 185 7.43 8.74 -18.79
CA ASP A 185 6.48 8.02 -17.95
C ASP A 185 6.79 6.53 -17.97
N ALA A 186 7.09 5.97 -16.80
CA ALA A 186 7.46 4.58 -16.65
C ALA A 186 6.56 3.87 -15.64
N LYS A 187 6.35 2.58 -15.88
CA LYS A 187 5.72 1.66 -14.93
C LYS A 187 6.66 0.50 -14.65
N LEU A 188 7.04 0.35 -13.38
CA LEU A 188 7.80 -0.77 -12.87
C LEU A 188 6.84 -1.80 -12.26
N LEU A 189 7.01 -3.06 -12.63
CA LEU A 189 6.33 -4.21 -12.06
C LEU A 189 7.37 -5.13 -11.44
N ILE A 190 7.11 -5.60 -10.23
CA ILE A 190 8.00 -6.46 -9.45
C ILE A 190 7.23 -7.69 -9.04
N SER A 191 7.79 -8.88 -9.25
CA SER A 191 7.21 -10.12 -8.72
C SER A 191 7.78 -10.36 -7.32
N HIS A 192 6.96 -10.08 -6.31
CA HIS A 192 7.28 -10.30 -4.90
C HIS A 192 5.98 -10.60 -4.14
N PRO A 193 5.93 -11.61 -3.25
CA PRO A 193 4.71 -11.96 -2.54
C PRO A 193 4.25 -10.86 -1.58
N ASN A 194 5.16 -10.04 -1.07
CA ASN A 194 4.88 -9.00 -0.08
C ASN A 194 3.94 -9.52 1.03
N ASN A 195 4.31 -10.66 1.62
CA ASN A 195 3.55 -11.25 2.71
C ASN A 195 3.60 -10.34 3.94
N SER A 196 2.44 -10.04 4.48
CA SER A 196 2.30 -9.14 5.64
C SER A 196 2.66 -9.79 6.98
N GLY A 197 2.75 -11.12 7.06
CA GLY A 197 2.84 -11.85 8.32
C GLY A 197 1.49 -12.13 9.00
N LEU A 198 0.41 -11.56 8.49
CA LEU A 198 -0.96 -11.70 9.02
C LEU A 198 -1.83 -12.63 8.18
N GLN A 199 -1.32 -13.06 7.04
CA GLN A 199 -1.98 -13.99 6.13
C GLN A 199 -1.86 -15.41 6.64
N ARG A 200 -2.90 -16.23 6.38
CA ARG A 200 -2.88 -17.66 6.69
C ARG A 200 -2.75 -18.48 5.43
N ASP A 201 -1.91 -19.50 5.47
CA ASP A 201 -1.89 -20.55 4.48
C ASP A 201 -3.22 -21.32 4.51
N GLN A 202 -3.86 -21.48 3.35
CA GLN A 202 -5.20 -22.06 3.29
C GLN A 202 -5.25 -23.55 3.61
N LEU A 203 -4.14 -24.26 3.42
CA LEU A 203 -4.05 -25.70 3.66
C LEU A 203 -3.64 -26.00 5.10
N THR A 204 -2.60 -25.36 5.56
CA THR A 204 -2.01 -25.63 6.89
C THR A 204 -2.63 -24.79 8.00
N GLN A 205 -3.30 -23.70 7.68
CA GLN A 205 -3.86 -22.70 8.62
C GLN A 205 -2.81 -21.98 9.48
N TYR A 206 -1.52 -22.19 9.24
CA TYR A 206 -0.45 -21.43 9.89
C TYR A 206 -0.31 -20.04 9.28
N PHE A 207 0.19 -19.09 10.07
CA PHE A 207 0.56 -17.78 9.56
C PHE A 207 1.73 -17.90 8.59
N ILE A 208 1.62 -17.21 7.47
CA ILE A 208 2.71 -17.06 6.51
C ILE A 208 3.66 -15.99 7.08
N PRO A 209 4.95 -16.29 7.25
CA PRO A 209 5.90 -15.30 7.74
C PRO A 209 5.91 -14.03 6.89
N ALA A 210 6.13 -12.88 7.52
CA ALA A 210 6.32 -11.63 6.79
C ALA A 210 7.53 -11.75 5.85
N ASP A 211 7.33 -11.36 4.60
CA ASP A 211 8.34 -11.39 3.55
C ASP A 211 7.99 -10.31 2.52
N PHE A 212 8.59 -9.14 2.66
CA PHE A 212 8.20 -7.94 1.93
C PHE A 212 9.42 -7.13 1.50
N MET A 213 9.24 -6.30 0.49
CA MET A 213 10.23 -5.37 0.00
C MET A 213 10.43 -4.24 1.02
N GLN A 214 11.65 -4.05 1.52
CA GLN A 214 12.01 -2.99 2.46
C GLN A 214 12.49 -1.74 1.75
N THR A 215 13.37 -1.90 0.75
CA THR A 215 13.87 -0.77 -0.01
C THR A 215 13.86 -1.07 -1.50
N LEU A 216 13.62 -0.01 -2.27
CA LEU A 216 13.72 0.01 -3.73
C LEU A 216 14.50 1.28 -4.13
N GLU A 217 15.48 1.13 -4.99
CA GLU A 217 16.20 2.24 -5.62
C GLU A 217 16.02 2.16 -7.13
N VAL A 218 15.61 3.25 -7.75
CA VAL A 218 15.49 3.38 -9.20
C VAL A 218 16.43 4.46 -9.67
N THR A 219 17.36 4.11 -10.54
CA THR A 219 18.37 5.03 -11.08
C THR A 219 18.35 5.06 -12.61
N TYR A 220 18.81 6.17 -13.17
CA TYR A 220 19.07 6.33 -14.59
C TYR A 220 20.54 6.75 -14.78
N ASN A 221 21.33 5.94 -15.49
CA ASN A 221 22.78 6.12 -15.62
C ASN A 221 23.49 6.38 -14.28
N GLY A 222 23.07 5.68 -13.22
CA GLY A 222 23.61 5.82 -11.87
C GLY A 222 23.10 7.03 -11.07
N GLN A 223 22.28 7.91 -11.65
CA GLN A 223 21.64 9.02 -10.92
C GLN A 223 20.26 8.60 -10.42
N SER A 224 19.97 8.91 -9.16
CA SER A 224 18.70 8.51 -8.54
C SER A 224 17.50 9.21 -9.19
N ILE A 225 16.48 8.41 -9.52
CA ILE A 225 15.13 8.87 -9.85
C ILE A 225 14.34 8.97 -8.57
N PHE A 226 14.21 7.88 -7.84
CA PHE A 226 13.66 7.84 -6.50
C PHE A 226 14.15 6.60 -5.74
N ARG A 227 14.12 6.72 -4.41
CA ARG A 227 14.25 5.63 -3.45
C ARG A 227 12.93 5.46 -2.72
N LEU A 228 12.58 4.24 -2.41
CA LEU A 228 11.43 3.89 -1.57
C LEU A 228 11.93 3.12 -0.36
N GLU A 229 11.41 3.49 0.80
CA GLU A 229 11.39 2.66 2.01
C GLU A 229 9.95 2.23 2.25
N SER A 230 9.71 0.95 2.43
CA SER A 230 8.36 0.39 2.52
C SER A 230 8.24 -0.69 3.58
N ASP A 231 7.00 -1.00 3.93
CA ASP A 231 6.63 -2.00 4.91
C ASP A 231 5.53 -2.91 4.33
N ILE A 232 4.96 -3.76 5.18
CA ILE A 232 3.97 -4.81 4.86
C ILE A 232 2.71 -4.29 4.14
N ALA A 233 2.45 -2.99 4.17
CA ALA A 233 1.29 -2.37 3.55
C ALA A 233 1.38 -2.26 2.01
N ILE A 234 2.55 -2.42 1.39
CA ILE A 234 2.64 -2.51 -0.07
C ILE A 234 2.05 -3.85 -0.53
N SER A 235 1.19 -3.80 -1.57
CA SER A 235 0.48 -4.97 -2.09
C SER A 235 1.41 -6.05 -2.65
N GLU A 236 0.89 -7.28 -2.79
CA GLU A 236 1.52 -8.35 -3.57
C GLU A 236 1.84 -7.89 -5.00
N ASP A 237 2.92 -8.37 -5.56
CA ASP A 237 3.44 -7.99 -6.89
C ASP A 237 3.46 -6.45 -7.05
N PRO A 238 4.32 -5.73 -6.29
CA PRO A 238 4.36 -4.28 -6.29
C PRO A 238 4.42 -3.66 -7.68
N SER A 239 3.72 -2.55 -7.85
CA SER A 239 3.81 -1.75 -9.08
C SER A 239 3.96 -0.28 -8.73
N PHE A 240 4.81 0.40 -9.49
CA PHE A 240 5.07 1.82 -9.32
C PHE A 240 4.94 2.51 -10.67
N ASP A 241 4.03 3.48 -10.77
CA ASP A 241 3.96 4.40 -11.91
C ASP A 241 4.69 5.68 -11.48
N PHE A 242 5.68 6.10 -12.26
CA PHE A 242 6.50 7.26 -11.96
C PHE A 242 6.95 7.96 -13.23
N ARG A 243 7.34 9.23 -13.08
CA ARG A 243 7.90 10.03 -14.15
C ARG A 243 9.30 10.48 -13.77
N PHE A 244 10.17 10.58 -14.75
CA PHE A 244 11.50 11.13 -14.56
C PHE A 244 11.95 11.93 -15.78
N ARG A 245 12.92 12.80 -15.57
CA ARG A 245 13.49 13.64 -16.62
C ARG A 245 14.98 13.31 -16.77
N PRO A 246 15.38 12.61 -17.84
CA PRO A 246 16.78 12.35 -18.09
C PRO A 246 17.55 13.68 -18.33
N PRO A 247 18.85 13.72 -18.05
CA PRO A 247 19.70 14.83 -18.43
C PRO A 247 19.69 15.02 -19.94
N ARG A 248 19.84 16.25 -20.40
CA ARG A 248 19.95 16.53 -21.82
C ARG A 248 21.16 15.80 -22.41
N SER A 249 20.88 14.86 -23.30
CA SER A 249 21.88 14.01 -23.95
C SER A 249 21.38 13.56 -25.31
N ALA A 250 22.30 13.37 -26.24
CA ALA A 250 21.98 12.87 -27.58
C ALA A 250 21.58 11.38 -27.61
N SER A 251 21.80 10.63 -26.52
CA SER A 251 21.45 9.21 -26.40
C SER A 251 20.70 8.91 -25.13
N LEU A 252 19.73 8.00 -25.20
CA LEU A 252 19.07 7.44 -24.05
C LEU A 252 20.02 6.44 -23.34
N GLY A 253 19.85 6.34 -22.03
CA GLY A 253 20.72 5.54 -21.17
C GLY A 253 20.06 4.26 -20.66
N GLU A 254 20.42 3.86 -19.46
CA GLU A 254 19.96 2.64 -18.79
C GLU A 254 19.21 3.00 -17.51
N ILE A 255 18.05 2.39 -17.28
CA ILE A 255 17.40 2.36 -15.97
C ILE A 255 17.88 1.13 -15.24
N LYS A 256 18.32 1.31 -13.99
CA LYS A 256 18.64 0.22 -13.06
C LYS A 256 17.69 0.27 -11.86
N VAL A 257 17.23 -0.90 -11.43
CA VAL A 257 16.41 -1.09 -10.24
C VAL A 257 17.13 -2.04 -9.29
N GLU A 258 17.20 -1.67 -8.02
CA GLU A 258 17.76 -2.46 -6.94
C GLU A 258 16.77 -2.58 -5.80
N ILE A 259 16.60 -3.77 -5.25
CA ILE A 259 15.66 -4.10 -4.18
C ILE A 259 16.39 -4.85 -3.09
N LEU A 260 16.09 -4.50 -1.83
CA LEU A 260 16.37 -5.29 -0.64
C LEU A 260 15.05 -5.66 0.02
N ASP A 261 14.85 -6.93 0.34
CA ASP A 261 13.68 -7.40 1.07
C ASP A 261 13.96 -7.70 2.55
N SER A 262 12.90 -8.01 3.31
CA SER A 262 12.97 -8.32 4.74
C SER A 262 13.73 -9.62 5.06
N SER A 263 13.89 -10.50 4.06
CA SER A 263 14.70 -11.72 4.14
C SER A 263 16.16 -11.50 3.73
N GLN A 264 16.60 -10.22 3.59
CA GLN A 264 17.95 -9.81 3.19
C GLN A 264 18.36 -10.29 1.80
N ARG A 265 17.40 -10.55 0.90
CA ARG A 265 17.67 -10.90 -0.49
C ARG A 265 17.80 -9.61 -1.31
N HIS A 266 18.80 -9.58 -2.18
CA HIS A 266 19.03 -8.50 -3.11
C HIS A 266 18.61 -8.91 -4.51
N PHE A 267 17.83 -8.06 -5.17
CA PHE A 267 17.44 -8.22 -6.57
C PHE A 267 17.86 -6.97 -7.34
N SER A 268 18.42 -7.15 -8.51
CA SER A 268 18.82 -6.05 -9.38
C SER A 268 18.52 -6.39 -10.83
N HIS A 269 18.03 -5.40 -11.58
CA HIS A 269 17.84 -5.51 -13.00
C HIS A 269 18.06 -4.18 -13.71
N SER A 270 18.58 -4.24 -14.94
CA SER A 270 18.84 -3.07 -15.78
C SER A 270 18.15 -3.22 -17.14
N TRP A 271 17.64 -2.10 -17.65
CA TRP A 271 17.06 -2.02 -19.00
C TRP A 271 17.66 -0.85 -19.75
N PRO A 272 18.20 -1.08 -20.95
CA PRO A 272 18.49 0.02 -21.86
C PRO A 272 17.18 0.69 -22.29
N ILE A 273 17.13 2.01 -22.26
CA ILE A 273 16.00 2.73 -22.85
C ILE A 273 16.21 2.74 -24.37
N PRO A 274 15.27 2.21 -25.15
CA PRO A 274 15.44 2.15 -26.59
C PRO A 274 15.50 3.56 -27.20
N ALA A 275 16.60 3.89 -27.87
CA ALA A 275 16.71 5.12 -28.62
C ALA A 275 15.62 5.20 -29.71
N ALA A 276 15.18 6.42 -30.02
CA ALA A 276 14.37 6.63 -31.21
C ALA A 276 15.19 6.21 -32.42
N THR A 277 14.75 5.15 -33.10
CA THR A 277 15.36 4.80 -34.40
C THR A 277 15.09 5.98 -35.33
N GLN A 278 16.15 6.68 -35.77
CA GLN A 278 16.05 7.65 -36.86
C GLN A 278 15.53 6.86 -38.08
N MET A 279 14.33 7.21 -38.55
CA MET A 279 13.84 6.78 -39.85
C MET A 279 14.45 7.65 -40.95
#